data_e8a28b2ddeac4b72bd6ceaf8102c76aa
#
_entry.id   e8a28b2ddeac4b72bd6ceaf8102c76aa
#
_cell.length_a   1.000
_cell.length_b   1.000
_cell.length_c   1.000
_cell.angle_alpha   90.00
_cell.angle_beta   90.00
_cell.angle_gamma   90.00
#
_symmetry.space_group_name_H-M   'P 1'
#
loop_
_entity.id
_entity.type
_entity.pdbx_description
1 polymer ?
#
loop_
_entity_poly.entity_id
_entity_poly.type
_entity_poly.pdbx_seq_one_letter_code
_entity_poly.pdbx_strand_id
1 'polypeptide(L)'
;MPGMRILHTMLRVGNLQRSISFYTQVLGMKLNRTSENPEYKYSLAFLGYGSNPEHSEIELTYNWGVESYEMGTAYGHIALGVPDAYAACEKIRAAGGNVTREAGP
;
A
#
# COMPACT_ATOMS: atom_id res chain seq x y z
N MET A 1 -19.94 -7.32 -15.01
CA MET A 1 -21.14 -7.67 -14.23
C MET A 1 -21.46 -6.51 -13.29
N PRO A 2 -22.72 -6.08 -13.25
CA PRO A 2 -23.12 -5.04 -12.30
C PRO A 2 -22.81 -5.46 -10.85
N GLY A 3 -22.34 -4.54 -10.06
CA GLY A 3 -22.03 -4.78 -8.66
C GLY A 3 -20.67 -5.39 -8.37
N MET A 4 -19.96 -5.81 -9.38
CA MET A 4 -18.58 -6.27 -9.18
C MET A 4 -17.62 -5.09 -9.07
N ARG A 5 -16.69 -5.18 -8.14
CA ARG A 5 -15.67 -4.14 -7.92
C ARG A 5 -14.46 -4.75 -7.21
N ILE A 6 -13.33 -4.09 -7.34
CA ILE A 6 -12.14 -4.53 -6.63
C ILE A 6 -12.27 -4.10 -5.17
N LEU A 7 -12.27 -5.08 -4.25
CA LEU A 7 -12.32 -4.79 -2.81
C LEU A 7 -10.94 -4.42 -2.30
N HIS A 8 -9.95 -5.23 -2.61
CA HIS A 8 -8.59 -4.96 -2.18
C HIS A 8 -7.60 -5.68 -3.07
N THR A 9 -6.37 -5.19 -3.05
CA THR A 9 -5.21 -5.83 -3.65
C THR A 9 -4.25 -6.15 -2.52
N MET A 10 -3.79 -7.40 -2.43
CA MET A 10 -2.94 -7.84 -1.33
C MET A 10 -1.47 -7.86 -1.75
N LEU A 11 -0.63 -7.35 -0.88
CA LEU A 11 0.82 -7.38 -1.01
C LEU A 11 1.42 -8.03 0.24
N ARG A 12 2.40 -8.89 0.03
CA ARG A 12 3.17 -9.46 1.15
C ARG A 12 4.31 -8.53 1.47
N VAL A 13 4.55 -8.30 2.77
CA VAL A 13 5.59 -7.38 3.23
C VAL A 13 6.45 -8.07 4.29
N GLY A 14 7.71 -7.66 4.36
CA GLY A 14 8.66 -8.24 5.32
C GLY A 14 8.70 -7.52 6.65
N ASN A 15 8.09 -6.34 6.75
CA ASN A 15 8.03 -5.54 7.98
C ASN A 15 6.76 -4.70 7.94
N LEU A 16 5.76 -5.14 8.70
CA LEU A 16 4.44 -4.53 8.62
C LEU A 16 4.44 -3.05 9.06
N GLN A 17 5.11 -2.74 10.15
CA GLN A 17 5.13 -1.36 10.66
C GLN A 17 5.82 -0.40 9.70
N ARG A 18 6.92 -0.81 9.09
CA ARG A 18 7.61 -0.01 8.09
C ARG A 18 6.72 0.24 6.88
N SER A 19 6.01 -0.79 6.43
CA SER A 19 5.09 -0.66 5.29
C SER A 19 3.89 0.21 5.62
N ILE A 20 3.30 0.05 6.81
CA ILE A 20 2.21 0.92 7.26
C ILE A 20 2.69 2.38 7.28
N SER A 21 3.87 2.64 7.81
CA SER A 21 4.42 4.00 7.85
C SER A 21 4.62 4.57 6.46
N PHE A 22 5.10 3.77 5.53
CA PHE A 22 5.26 4.22 4.14
C PHE A 22 3.92 4.62 3.52
N TYR A 23 2.93 3.73 3.59
CA TYR A 23 1.64 3.99 2.95
C TYR A 23 0.89 5.13 3.62
N THR A 24 1.03 5.32 4.93
CA THR A 24 0.32 6.39 5.63
C THR A 24 1.08 7.70 5.62
N GLN A 25 2.34 7.71 6.01
CA GLN A 25 3.10 8.95 6.17
C GLN A 25 3.66 9.49 4.86
N VAL A 26 4.06 8.62 3.95
CA VAL A 26 4.61 9.04 2.66
C VAL A 26 3.51 9.20 1.62
N LEU A 27 2.62 8.22 1.50
CA LEU A 27 1.57 8.23 0.47
C LEU A 27 0.23 8.78 0.96
N GLY A 28 0.12 9.13 2.23
CA GLY A 28 -1.07 9.79 2.76
C GLY A 28 -2.30 8.91 2.91
N MET A 29 -2.14 7.60 2.88
CA MET A 29 -3.25 6.69 3.11
C MET A 29 -3.67 6.67 4.58
N LYS A 30 -4.85 6.15 4.84
CA LYS A 30 -5.39 5.93 6.17
C LYS A 30 -5.32 4.45 6.50
N LEU A 31 -4.87 4.12 7.70
CA LEU A 31 -4.93 2.75 8.20
C LEU A 31 -6.35 2.50 8.67
N ASN A 32 -7.08 1.63 7.96
CA ASN A 32 -8.49 1.37 8.24
C ASN A 32 -8.69 0.34 9.34
N ARG A 33 -7.92 -0.75 9.30
CA ARG A 33 -8.00 -1.80 10.31
C ARG A 33 -6.80 -2.72 10.24
N THR A 34 -6.56 -3.43 11.33
CA THR A 34 -5.53 -4.47 11.43
C THR A 34 -6.14 -5.71 12.06
N SER A 35 -5.51 -6.85 11.82
CA SER A 35 -5.86 -8.09 12.49
C SER A 35 -4.66 -9.01 12.57
N GLU A 36 -4.74 -9.98 13.49
CA GLU A 36 -3.69 -10.99 13.65
C GLU A 36 -4.31 -12.36 13.70
N ASN A 37 -3.62 -13.35 13.15
CA ASN A 37 -4.02 -14.74 13.20
C ASN A 37 -2.87 -15.57 13.79
N PRO A 38 -2.85 -15.77 15.12
CA PRO A 38 -1.78 -16.51 15.77
C PRO A 38 -1.73 -18.00 15.37
N GLU A 39 -2.87 -18.56 14.99
CA GLU A 39 -2.91 -19.96 14.55
C GLU A 39 -2.10 -20.16 13.27
N TYR A 40 -2.29 -19.28 12.30
CA TYR A 40 -1.56 -19.37 11.02
C TYR A 40 -0.39 -18.40 10.95
N LYS A 41 -0.12 -17.66 12.01
CA LYS A 41 1.06 -16.80 12.20
C LYS A 41 1.20 -15.75 11.11
N TYR A 42 0.15 -14.92 10.94
CA TYR A 42 0.23 -13.77 10.06
C TYR A 42 -0.51 -12.57 10.65
N SER A 43 -0.15 -11.40 10.18
CA SER A 43 -0.80 -10.13 10.54
C SER A 43 -1.23 -9.42 9.27
N LEU A 44 -2.37 -8.73 9.34
CA LEU A 44 -2.93 -7.99 8.22
C LEU A 44 -3.10 -6.53 8.57
N ALA A 45 -2.96 -5.66 7.57
CA ALA A 45 -3.32 -4.26 7.66
C ALA A 45 -4.05 -3.87 6.38
N PHE A 46 -5.16 -3.16 6.52
CA PHE A 46 -5.93 -2.64 5.38
C PHE A 46 -5.84 -1.12 5.40
N LEU A 47 -5.41 -0.54 4.28
CA LEU A 47 -5.24 0.90 4.18
C LEU A 47 -5.73 1.40 2.81
N GLY A 48 -5.99 2.70 2.74
CA GLY A 48 -6.44 3.32 1.51
C GLY A 48 -6.71 4.80 1.71
N TYR A 49 -7.26 5.44 0.70
CA TYR A 49 -7.70 6.83 0.78
C TYR A 49 -9.13 6.95 1.28
N GLY A 50 -9.71 5.85 1.66
CA GLY A 50 -11.02 5.66 2.23
C GLY A 50 -11.20 4.17 2.44
N SER A 51 -12.41 3.72 2.74
CA SER A 51 -12.71 2.32 2.99
C SER A 51 -13.82 1.83 2.06
N ASN A 52 -13.97 0.51 1.97
CA ASN A 52 -15.07 -0.07 1.24
C ASN A 52 -16.40 0.35 1.87
N PRO A 53 -17.47 0.57 1.07
CA PRO A 53 -17.54 0.32 -0.38
C PRO A 53 -17.08 1.47 -1.27
N GLU A 54 -16.82 2.67 -0.75
CA GLU A 54 -16.52 3.85 -1.56
C GLU A 54 -15.12 3.80 -2.19
N HIS A 55 -14.19 3.10 -1.54
CA HIS A 55 -12.81 2.96 -2.01
C HIS A 55 -12.38 1.51 -1.90
N SER A 56 -11.53 1.06 -2.83
CA SER A 56 -10.83 -0.19 -2.65
C SER A 56 -9.62 0.04 -1.73
N GLU A 57 -9.10 -1.04 -1.18
CA GLU A 57 -8.04 -0.98 -0.19
C GLU A 57 -6.80 -1.73 -0.64
N ILE A 58 -5.67 -1.38 -0.07
CA ILE A 58 -4.46 -2.21 -0.12
C ILE A 58 -4.48 -3.07 1.14
N GLU A 59 -4.32 -4.38 0.98
CA GLU A 59 -4.15 -5.30 2.09
C GLU A 59 -2.69 -5.68 2.20
N LEU A 60 -2.07 -5.38 3.34
CA LEU A 60 -0.71 -5.82 3.62
C LEU A 60 -0.75 -7.07 4.47
N THR A 61 -0.03 -8.10 4.05
CA THR A 61 0.09 -9.35 4.79
C THR A 61 1.54 -9.54 5.23
N TYR A 62 1.74 -9.67 6.54
CA TYR A 62 3.02 -10.04 7.09
C TYR A 62 2.93 -11.46 7.62
N ASN A 63 3.66 -12.39 7.00
CA ASN A 63 3.81 -13.75 7.49
C ASN A 63 4.96 -13.75 8.49
N TRP A 64 4.66 -14.11 9.74
CA TRP A 64 5.60 -13.98 10.85
C TRP A 64 6.91 -14.70 10.55
N GLY A 65 8.02 -13.96 10.68
CA GLY A 65 9.35 -14.47 10.43
C GLY A 65 9.82 -14.39 8.98
N VAL A 66 8.98 -14.03 8.04
CA VAL A 66 9.36 -13.89 6.63
C VAL A 66 9.65 -12.42 6.34
N GLU A 67 10.93 -12.08 6.18
CA GLU A 67 11.37 -10.70 6.08
C GLU A 67 11.66 -10.25 4.65
N SER A 68 11.67 -11.17 3.68
CA SER A 68 11.92 -10.84 2.29
C SER A 68 11.24 -11.83 1.37
N TYR A 69 10.98 -11.39 0.14
CA TYR A 69 10.32 -12.18 -0.89
C TYR A 69 11.03 -12.05 -2.21
N GLU A 70 11.01 -13.10 -3.00
CA GLU A 70 11.42 -13.05 -4.40
C GLU A 70 10.39 -12.22 -5.15
N MET A 71 10.83 -11.10 -5.73
CA MET A 71 9.90 -10.22 -6.47
C MET A 71 9.68 -10.70 -7.90
N GLY A 72 10.66 -11.36 -8.50
CA GLY A 72 10.54 -11.82 -9.88
C GLY A 72 10.43 -10.68 -10.87
N THR A 73 9.84 -10.96 -12.02
CA THR A 73 9.69 -9.98 -13.10
C THR A 73 8.23 -9.72 -13.48
N ALA A 74 7.28 -10.34 -12.78
CA ALA A 74 5.87 -10.24 -13.14
C ALA A 74 5.17 -9.03 -12.51
N TYR A 75 5.59 -8.62 -11.31
CA TYR A 75 4.98 -7.47 -10.66
C TYR A 75 5.40 -6.18 -11.38
N GLY A 76 4.43 -5.33 -11.67
CA GLY A 76 4.69 -4.02 -12.25
C GLY A 76 4.65 -2.93 -11.20
N HIS A 77 3.51 -2.23 -11.12
CA HIS A 77 3.36 -1.11 -10.20
C HIS A 77 1.89 -0.92 -9.84
N ILE A 78 1.66 -0.09 -8.83
CA ILE A 78 0.33 0.41 -8.49
C ILE A 78 0.31 1.90 -8.83
N ALA A 79 -0.70 2.32 -9.57
CA ALA A 79 -0.85 3.72 -9.96
C ALA A 79 -1.79 4.42 -8.99
N LEU A 80 -1.42 5.63 -8.58
CA LEU A 80 -2.25 6.47 -7.72
C LEU A 80 -2.66 7.71 -8.52
N GLY A 81 -3.97 7.98 -8.56
CA GLY A 81 -4.48 9.21 -9.15
C GLY A 81 -4.30 10.35 -8.18
N VAL A 82 -3.74 11.48 -8.63
CA VAL A 82 -3.54 12.67 -7.82
C VAL A 82 -3.95 13.90 -8.61
N PRO A 83 -4.39 14.99 -7.93
CA PRO A 83 -4.77 16.22 -8.66
C PRO A 83 -3.60 16.90 -9.37
N ASP A 84 -2.40 16.80 -8.81
CA ASP A 84 -1.20 17.46 -9.35
C ASP A 84 0.01 16.57 -9.08
N ALA A 85 0.52 15.93 -10.13
CA ALA A 85 1.63 14.99 -10.01
C ALA A 85 2.92 15.69 -9.55
N TYR A 86 3.14 16.92 -9.96
CA TYR A 86 4.34 17.67 -9.53
C TYR A 86 4.31 17.93 -8.03
N ALA A 87 3.17 18.40 -7.52
CA ALA A 87 2.99 18.64 -6.09
C ALA A 87 3.07 17.35 -5.29
N ALA A 88 2.51 16.26 -5.80
CA ALA A 88 2.56 14.97 -5.14
C ALA A 88 4.00 14.47 -5.01
N CYS A 89 4.81 14.59 -6.06
CA CYS A 89 6.22 14.19 -6.00
C CYS A 89 7.00 14.99 -4.96
N GLU A 90 6.74 16.30 -4.87
CA GLU A 90 7.39 17.15 -3.86
C GLU A 90 7.01 16.72 -2.44
N LYS A 91 5.74 16.43 -2.19
CA LYS A 91 5.30 15.98 -0.87
C LYS A 91 5.88 14.63 -0.51
N ILE A 92 5.92 13.71 -1.47
CA ILE A 92 6.50 12.37 -1.26
C ILE A 92 7.96 12.48 -0.91
N ARG A 93 8.70 13.30 -1.65
CA ARG A 93 10.13 13.51 -1.39
C ARG A 93 10.35 14.13 -0.02
N ALA A 94 9.56 15.14 0.34
CA ALA A 94 9.67 15.81 1.64
C ALA A 94 9.35 14.85 2.80
N ALA A 95 8.49 13.87 2.57
CA ALA A 95 8.12 12.86 3.57
C ALA A 95 9.11 11.68 3.62
N GLY A 96 10.19 11.72 2.83
CA GLY A 96 11.21 10.68 2.83
C GLY A 96 11.03 9.60 1.79
N GLY A 97 10.07 9.74 0.89
CA GLY A 97 9.87 8.79 -0.20
C GLY A 97 10.93 8.96 -1.28
N ASN A 98 11.18 7.88 -2.01
CA ASN A 98 12.16 7.88 -3.09
C ASN A 98 11.45 8.13 -4.44
N VAL A 99 11.66 9.31 -5.01
CA VAL A 99 11.13 9.66 -6.33
C VAL A 99 12.18 9.24 -7.36
N THR A 100 11.93 8.13 -8.05
CA THR A 100 12.90 7.57 -9.01
C THR A 100 12.84 8.25 -10.36
N ARG A 101 11.74 8.92 -10.69
CA ARG A 101 11.59 9.67 -11.93
C ARG A 101 10.69 10.88 -11.65
N GLU A 102 11.15 12.06 -12.05
CA GLU A 102 10.38 13.28 -11.84
C GLU A 102 9.07 13.27 -12.63
N ALA A 103 8.06 13.97 -12.11
CA ALA A 103 6.80 14.15 -12.81
C ALA A 103 7.04 14.92 -14.13
N GLY A 104 6.32 14.51 -15.16
CA GLY A 104 6.42 15.17 -16.44
C GLY A 104 6.01 14.26 -17.59
N PRO A 105 6.00 14.79 -18.80
CA PRO A 105 5.65 14.01 -19.97
C PRO A 105 6.67 12.91 -20.27
#